data_ce9233a338696ed4f82f09b18f03e96e
#
_entry.id   ce9233a338696ed4f82f09b18f03e96e
#
_cell.length_a   1.000
_cell.length_b   1.000
_cell.length_c   1.000
_cell.angle_alpha   90.00
_cell.angle_beta   90.00
_cell.angle_gamma   90.00
#
_symmetry.space_group_name_H-M   'P 1'
#
loop_
_entity.id
_entity.type
_entity.pdbx_description
1 polymer ?
#
loop_
_entity_poly.entity_id
_entity_poly.type
_entity_poly.pdbx_seq_one_letter_code
_entity_poly.pdbx_strand_id
1 'polypeptide(L)'
;MILEGGIGLGLGLCLAPGILIGQSDPASILPREGDLLIKADKSSVQPLTPNDIPLNAAPTSAWAMDPADKTVRSASRLNALLLLRFAPSRLSAQSQSRAADGVVAYTAICTHSGCEVSDWIADEERLSCPCHDSLFDPKAEAKVVDGPAPRMLPALPLKLVEGRLVVAGAFTSRVGFEQ
;
A
#
# COMPACT_ATOMS: atom_id res chain seq x y z
N MET A 1 -71.05 44.25 9.61
CA MET A 1 -70.05 44.11 8.60
C MET A 1 -68.71 43.94 9.31
N ILE A 2 -68.26 42.68 9.46
CA ILE A 2 -67.07 42.31 10.22
C ILE A 2 -66.07 41.76 9.18
N LEU A 3 -64.84 42.36 9.08
CA LEU A 3 -63.75 41.88 8.26
C LEU A 3 -62.88 40.99 9.14
N GLU A 4 -62.76 39.72 8.78
CA GLU A 4 -61.77 38.79 9.36
C GLU A 4 -60.47 38.83 8.55
N GLY A 5 -59.41 39.26 9.22
CA GLY A 5 -58.06 39.23 8.67
C GLY A 5 -57.38 37.90 8.94
N GLY A 6 -57.09 37.12 7.92
CA GLY A 6 -56.33 35.89 7.99
C GLY A 6 -54.83 36.17 8.07
N ILE A 7 -54.16 35.71 9.12
CA ILE A 7 -52.70 35.72 9.33
C ILE A 7 -52.14 34.41 8.73
N GLY A 8 -51.47 34.50 7.58
CA GLY A 8 -50.76 33.38 7.01
C GLY A 8 -49.40 33.23 7.66
N LEU A 9 -49.21 32.12 8.42
CA LEU A 9 -47.88 31.69 8.91
C LEU A 9 -47.11 31.02 7.78
N GLY A 10 -46.15 31.72 7.18
CA GLY A 10 -45.21 31.11 6.28
C GLY A 10 -44.15 30.35 7.05
N LEU A 11 -44.16 29.03 6.97
CA LEU A 11 -43.06 28.16 7.42
C LEU A 11 -41.93 28.25 6.40
N GLY A 12 -40.94 29.08 6.69
CA GLY A 12 -39.70 29.13 5.97
C GLY A 12 -38.84 27.88 6.27
N LEU A 13 -38.76 26.95 5.31
CA LEU A 13 -37.86 25.81 5.36
C LEU A 13 -36.41 26.30 5.11
N CYS A 14 -35.66 26.52 6.17
CA CYS A 14 -34.21 26.78 6.06
C CYS A 14 -33.52 25.47 5.65
N LEU A 15 -33.26 25.32 4.37
CA LEU A 15 -32.30 24.30 3.87
C LEU A 15 -30.89 24.75 4.28
N ALA A 16 -30.36 24.13 5.34
CA ALA A 16 -28.95 24.27 5.67
C ALA A 16 -28.11 23.72 4.50
N PRO A 17 -27.09 24.45 4.01
CA PRO A 17 -26.18 23.90 3.02
C PRO A 17 -25.48 22.68 3.64
N GLY A 18 -25.76 21.50 3.10
CA GLY A 18 -25.04 20.29 3.45
C GLY A 18 -23.56 20.50 3.14
N ILE A 19 -22.70 20.46 4.16
CA ILE A 19 -21.25 20.44 3.97
C ILE A 19 -20.94 19.11 3.29
N LEU A 20 -20.67 19.14 1.99
CA LEU A 20 -20.06 18.04 1.28
C LEU A 20 -18.64 17.88 1.81
N ILE A 21 -18.49 17.04 2.85
CA ILE A 21 -17.18 16.55 3.27
C ILE A 21 -16.71 15.70 2.10
N GLY A 22 -15.72 16.21 1.35
CA GLY A 22 -15.11 15.48 0.24
C GLY A 22 -14.64 14.12 0.75
N GLN A 23 -15.35 13.04 0.40
CA GLN A 23 -14.93 11.69 0.71
C GLN A 23 -13.69 11.41 -0.16
N SER A 24 -12.57 11.11 0.51
CA SER A 24 -11.38 10.63 -0.21
C SER A 24 -11.75 9.38 -0.99
N ASP A 25 -11.32 9.31 -2.25
CA ASP A 25 -11.52 8.13 -3.09
C ASP A 25 -11.01 6.88 -2.34
N PRO A 26 -11.86 5.88 -2.08
CA PRO A 26 -11.45 4.65 -1.37
C PRO A 26 -10.25 3.95 -2.03
N ALA A 27 -10.10 4.05 -3.36
CA ALA A 27 -8.99 3.50 -4.11
C ALA A 27 -7.66 4.26 -3.87
N SER A 28 -7.69 5.50 -3.36
CA SER A 28 -6.50 6.29 -3.03
C SER A 28 -5.98 6.07 -1.61
N ILE A 29 -6.78 5.44 -0.75
CA ILE A 29 -6.42 5.18 0.65
C ILE A 29 -5.27 4.16 0.70
N LEU A 30 -4.31 4.38 1.60
CA LEU A 30 -3.20 3.43 1.84
C LEU A 30 -3.73 2.04 2.24
N PRO A 31 -2.98 0.96 1.94
CA PRO A 31 -3.27 -0.39 2.40
C PRO A 31 -3.61 -0.45 3.89
N ARG A 32 -4.63 -1.22 4.24
CA ARG A 32 -5.15 -1.37 5.61
C ARG A 32 -5.06 -2.81 6.07
N GLU A 33 -5.02 -3.02 7.37
CA GLU A 33 -5.15 -4.37 7.92
C GLU A 33 -6.43 -5.05 7.42
N GLY A 34 -6.27 -6.31 6.97
CA GLY A 34 -7.34 -7.11 6.38
C GLY A 34 -7.43 -7.04 4.86
N ASP A 35 -6.79 -6.07 4.20
CA ASP A 35 -6.73 -6.03 2.74
C ASP A 35 -6.02 -7.27 2.19
N LEU A 36 -6.55 -7.82 1.11
CA LEU A 36 -5.92 -8.88 0.32
C LEU A 36 -4.87 -8.30 -0.62
N LEU A 37 -3.80 -9.04 -0.89
CA LEU A 37 -2.86 -8.65 -1.93
C LEU A 37 -3.23 -9.28 -3.26
N ILE A 38 -3.17 -8.50 -4.34
CA ILE A 38 -3.40 -8.92 -5.72
C ILE A 38 -2.25 -8.45 -6.60
N LYS A 39 -2.02 -9.14 -7.72
CA LYS A 39 -0.99 -8.73 -8.68
C LYS A 39 -1.34 -7.39 -9.34
N ALA A 40 -0.34 -6.56 -9.59
CA ALA A 40 -0.56 -5.22 -10.17
C ALA A 40 -0.82 -5.26 -11.69
N ASP A 41 -0.88 -6.44 -12.31
CA ASP A 41 -1.36 -6.58 -13.66
C ASP A 41 -2.90 -6.45 -13.70
N LYS A 42 -3.43 -5.89 -14.78
CA LYS A 42 -4.87 -5.70 -14.95
C LYS A 42 -5.62 -6.99 -15.32
N SER A 43 -4.93 -8.14 -15.33
CA SER A 43 -5.46 -9.39 -15.86
C SER A 43 -6.27 -10.18 -14.84
N SER A 44 -6.05 -9.97 -13.53
CA SER A 44 -6.71 -10.75 -12.49
C SER A 44 -6.78 -10.02 -11.16
N VAL A 45 -7.94 -10.08 -10.50
CA VAL A 45 -8.16 -9.66 -9.09
C VAL A 45 -8.07 -10.84 -8.12
N GLN A 46 -7.37 -11.90 -8.51
CA GLN A 46 -7.19 -13.07 -7.65
C GLN A 46 -6.24 -12.73 -6.48
N PRO A 47 -6.65 -13.03 -5.23
CA PRO A 47 -5.76 -12.87 -4.08
C PRO A 47 -4.52 -13.75 -4.22
N LEU A 48 -3.35 -13.16 -3.95
CA LEU A 48 -2.06 -13.82 -4.02
C LEU A 48 -1.86 -14.77 -2.84
N THR A 49 -1.21 -15.88 -3.14
CA THR A 49 -0.65 -16.84 -2.18
C THR A 49 0.88 -16.69 -2.16
N PRO A 50 1.60 -17.23 -1.16
CA PRO A 50 3.07 -17.22 -1.17
C PRO A 50 3.66 -17.91 -2.42
N ASN A 51 2.99 -18.90 -2.98
CA ASN A 51 3.48 -19.64 -4.16
C ASN A 51 3.40 -18.83 -5.46
N ASP A 52 2.61 -17.76 -5.48
CA ASP A 52 2.55 -16.84 -6.62
C ASP A 52 3.74 -15.89 -6.65
N ILE A 53 4.55 -15.83 -5.56
CA ILE A 53 5.74 -15.00 -5.47
C ILE A 53 6.97 -15.88 -5.67
N PRO A 54 7.74 -15.67 -6.76
CA PRO A 54 8.91 -16.49 -7.03
C PRO A 54 9.96 -16.38 -5.94
N LEU A 55 10.57 -17.52 -5.57
CA LEU A 55 11.59 -17.57 -4.52
C LEU A 55 12.92 -16.98 -5.02
N ASN A 56 13.53 -16.08 -4.25
CA ASN A 56 14.83 -15.45 -4.54
C ASN A 56 14.90 -14.78 -5.93
N ALA A 57 13.82 -14.18 -6.37
CA ALA A 57 13.70 -13.58 -7.71
C ALA A 57 13.32 -12.10 -7.63
N ALA A 58 13.23 -11.48 -8.81
CA ALA A 58 12.76 -10.10 -8.96
C ALA A 58 11.41 -9.88 -8.27
N PRO A 59 11.14 -8.67 -7.76
CA PRO A 59 9.90 -8.38 -7.04
C PRO A 59 8.67 -8.56 -7.92
N THR A 60 7.59 -9.01 -7.30
CA THR A 60 6.26 -9.01 -7.90
C THR A 60 5.55 -7.72 -7.49
N SER A 61 5.16 -6.91 -8.48
CA SER A 61 4.35 -5.71 -8.22
C SER A 61 2.93 -6.08 -7.82
N ALA A 62 2.41 -5.41 -6.79
CA ALA A 62 1.11 -5.72 -6.21
C ALA A 62 0.34 -4.48 -5.77
N TRP A 63 -0.98 -4.65 -5.62
CA TRP A 63 -1.89 -3.73 -4.96
C TRP A 63 -2.59 -4.41 -3.80
N ALA A 64 -3.03 -3.61 -2.84
CA ALA A 64 -3.97 -4.06 -1.83
C ALA A 64 -5.41 -3.93 -2.35
N MET A 65 -6.29 -4.82 -1.93
CA MET A 65 -7.71 -4.85 -2.28
C MET A 65 -8.55 -5.07 -1.04
N ASP A 66 -9.54 -4.23 -0.82
CA ASP A 66 -10.52 -4.42 0.24
C ASP A 66 -11.34 -5.69 -0.03
N PRO A 67 -11.40 -6.66 0.89
CA PRO A 67 -12.14 -7.90 0.67
C PRO A 67 -13.66 -7.72 0.65
N ALA A 68 -14.20 -6.65 1.26
CA ALA A 68 -15.63 -6.45 1.42
C ALA A 68 -16.30 -5.96 0.12
N ASP A 69 -15.72 -4.95 -0.52
CA ASP A 69 -16.28 -4.30 -1.72
C ASP A 69 -15.44 -4.48 -2.98
N LYS A 70 -14.28 -5.17 -2.85
CA LYS A 70 -13.30 -5.41 -3.95
C LYS A 70 -12.65 -4.13 -4.47
N THR A 71 -12.67 -3.04 -3.73
CA THR A 71 -11.97 -1.82 -4.08
C THR A 71 -10.47 -2.07 -4.11
N VAL A 72 -9.86 -1.93 -5.28
CA VAL A 72 -8.41 -2.02 -5.46
C VAL A 72 -7.79 -0.65 -5.15
N ARG A 73 -6.83 -0.62 -4.22
CA ARG A 73 -6.18 0.61 -3.80
C ARG A 73 -5.07 1.03 -4.77
N SER A 74 -5.45 1.36 -6.00
CA SER A 74 -4.52 1.69 -7.09
C SER A 74 -4.62 3.13 -7.62
N ALA A 75 -5.49 3.97 -7.04
CA ALA A 75 -5.65 5.35 -7.47
C ALA A 75 -4.53 6.29 -6.98
N SER A 76 -3.69 5.84 -6.04
CA SER A 76 -2.50 6.56 -5.62
C SER A 76 -1.25 5.71 -5.89
N ARG A 77 -0.23 6.31 -6.50
CA ARG A 77 1.08 5.65 -6.68
C ARG A 77 1.74 5.25 -5.33
N LEU A 78 1.40 5.95 -4.24
CA LEU A 78 1.91 5.63 -2.90
C LEU A 78 1.44 4.26 -2.40
N ASN A 79 0.46 3.66 -3.04
CA ASN A 79 -0.08 2.34 -2.72
C ASN A 79 0.65 1.20 -3.43
N ALA A 80 1.57 1.51 -4.37
CA ALA A 80 2.33 0.51 -5.11
C ALA A 80 3.23 -0.29 -4.17
N LEU A 81 3.17 -1.63 -4.31
CA LEU A 81 3.86 -2.60 -3.46
C LEU A 81 4.82 -3.45 -4.28
N LEU A 82 5.94 -3.80 -3.66
CA LEU A 82 6.90 -4.80 -4.11
C LEU A 82 6.86 -5.99 -3.16
N LEU A 83 6.52 -7.16 -3.68
CA LEU A 83 6.53 -8.42 -2.94
C LEU A 83 7.74 -9.25 -3.36
N LEU A 84 8.48 -9.75 -2.37
CA LEU A 84 9.61 -10.65 -2.59
C LEU A 84 9.50 -11.85 -1.65
N ARG A 85 9.94 -13.02 -2.10
CA ARG A 85 9.97 -14.23 -1.28
C ARG A 85 11.37 -14.75 -1.10
N PHE A 86 11.73 -15.00 0.14
CA PHE A 86 13.02 -15.59 0.54
C PHE A 86 12.78 -16.77 1.49
N ALA A 87 13.73 -17.69 1.57
CA ALA A 87 13.72 -18.65 2.66
C ALA A 87 13.75 -17.90 4.00
N PRO A 88 12.89 -18.25 4.99
CA PRO A 88 12.82 -17.52 6.26
C PRO A 88 14.17 -17.34 6.95
N SER A 89 15.06 -18.32 6.86
CA SER A 89 16.42 -18.27 7.43
C SER A 89 17.33 -17.20 6.80
N ARG A 90 16.95 -16.65 5.65
CA ARG A 90 17.69 -15.58 4.94
C ARG A 90 17.21 -14.18 5.32
N LEU A 91 16.09 -14.07 5.99
CA LEU A 91 15.53 -12.80 6.46
C LEU A 91 16.10 -12.42 7.82
N SER A 92 16.33 -11.13 8.05
CA SER A 92 16.60 -10.62 9.40
C SER A 92 15.43 -10.95 10.33
N ALA A 93 15.67 -11.02 11.64
CA ALA A 93 14.60 -11.28 12.62
C ALA A 93 13.43 -10.29 12.48
N GLN A 94 13.73 -9.04 12.20
CA GLN A 94 12.74 -8.00 12.03
C GLN A 94 11.95 -8.17 10.72
N SER A 95 12.60 -8.56 9.62
CA SER A 95 11.90 -8.89 8.38
C SER A 95 11.01 -10.11 8.54
N GLN A 96 11.48 -11.15 9.26
CA GLN A 96 10.69 -12.35 9.55
C GLN A 96 9.41 -12.03 10.34
N SER A 97 9.50 -11.13 11.34
CA SER A 97 8.34 -10.77 12.16
C SER A 97 7.21 -10.07 11.39
N ARG A 98 7.50 -9.60 10.18
CA ARG A 98 6.56 -8.92 9.27
C ARG A 98 6.24 -9.74 8.03
N ALA A 99 6.88 -10.88 7.84
CA ALA A 99 6.74 -11.73 6.68
C ALA A 99 5.61 -12.76 6.85
N ALA A 100 5.04 -13.18 5.73
CA ALA A 100 4.11 -14.30 5.65
C ALA A 100 4.70 -15.40 4.75
N ASP A 101 5.09 -16.55 5.32
CA ASP A 101 5.76 -17.66 4.62
C ASP A 101 6.95 -17.20 3.74
N GLY A 102 7.83 -16.38 4.33
CA GLY A 102 8.99 -15.83 3.64
C GLY A 102 8.70 -14.68 2.67
N VAL A 103 7.42 -14.32 2.46
CA VAL A 103 7.05 -13.16 1.65
C VAL A 103 7.13 -11.89 2.48
N VAL A 104 7.92 -10.93 2.02
CA VAL A 104 8.02 -9.56 2.55
C VAL A 104 7.39 -8.59 1.56
N ALA A 105 6.81 -7.50 2.08
CA ALA A 105 6.22 -6.44 1.28
C ALA A 105 6.83 -5.08 1.63
N TYR A 106 7.18 -4.32 0.62
CA TYR A 106 7.69 -2.96 0.74
C TYR A 106 6.93 -2.01 -0.18
N THR A 107 6.92 -0.72 0.16
CA THR A 107 6.48 0.28 -0.80
C THR A 107 7.38 0.27 -2.04
N ALA A 108 6.80 0.49 -3.22
CA ALA A 108 7.56 0.71 -4.44
C ALA A 108 8.11 2.16 -4.54
N ILE A 109 7.87 3.03 -3.55
CA ILE A 109 8.23 4.45 -3.63
C ILE A 109 9.52 4.72 -2.86
N CYS A 110 10.55 5.16 -3.60
CA CYS A 110 11.86 5.52 -3.07
C CYS A 110 11.76 6.66 -2.06
N THR A 111 12.51 6.55 -0.96
CA THR A 111 12.52 7.53 0.13
C THR A 111 13.41 8.74 -0.16
N HIS A 112 14.20 8.75 -1.26
CA HIS A 112 15.00 9.89 -1.67
C HIS A 112 14.13 11.02 -2.24
N SER A 113 13.51 10.80 -3.40
CA SER A 113 12.75 11.81 -4.13
C SER A 113 11.39 11.29 -4.64
N GLY A 114 10.97 10.12 -4.16
CA GLY A 114 9.68 9.54 -4.49
C GLY A 114 9.60 8.87 -5.86
N CYS A 115 10.70 8.56 -6.52
CA CYS A 115 10.70 7.73 -7.73
C CYS A 115 10.23 6.30 -7.42
N GLU A 116 9.79 5.57 -8.43
CA GLU A 116 9.49 4.15 -8.29
C GLU A 116 10.79 3.33 -8.24
N VAL A 117 10.85 2.41 -7.29
CA VAL A 117 11.92 1.40 -7.18
C VAL A 117 11.52 0.25 -8.10
N SER A 118 12.03 0.25 -9.33
CA SER A 118 11.63 -0.68 -10.39
C SER A 118 12.67 -1.74 -10.72
N ASP A 119 13.93 -1.50 -10.37
CA ASP A 119 15.03 -2.32 -10.84
C ASP A 119 15.45 -3.35 -9.81
N TRP A 120 15.91 -4.49 -10.30
CA TRP A 120 16.40 -5.62 -9.51
C TRP A 120 17.78 -6.03 -9.95
N ILE A 121 18.74 -5.99 -9.03
CA ILE A 121 20.11 -6.48 -9.24
C ILE A 121 20.16 -7.93 -8.78
N ALA A 122 20.05 -8.87 -9.74
CA ALA A 122 19.86 -10.29 -9.46
C ALA A 122 21.02 -10.92 -8.69
N ASP A 123 22.26 -10.62 -9.05
CA ASP A 123 23.46 -11.20 -8.44
C ASP A 123 23.65 -10.76 -6.97
N GLU A 124 23.13 -9.58 -6.62
CA GLU A 124 23.18 -9.03 -5.26
C GLU A 124 21.89 -9.23 -4.49
N GLU A 125 20.79 -9.57 -5.19
CA GLU A 125 19.43 -9.61 -4.66
C GLU A 125 19.05 -8.28 -3.98
N ARG A 126 19.25 -7.17 -4.72
CA ARG A 126 18.97 -5.81 -4.26
C ARG A 126 17.87 -5.16 -5.08
N LEU A 127 17.03 -4.39 -4.40
CA LEU A 127 16.14 -3.44 -5.06
C LEU A 127 16.94 -2.18 -5.41
N SER A 128 16.73 -1.65 -6.62
CA SER A 128 17.38 -0.44 -7.09
C SER A 128 16.36 0.61 -7.56
N CYS A 129 16.63 1.86 -7.22
CA CYS A 129 15.86 3.00 -7.70
C CYS A 129 16.62 3.65 -8.88
N PRO A 130 16.09 3.59 -10.12
CA PRO A 130 16.82 4.04 -11.32
C PRO A 130 17.02 5.56 -11.40
N CYS A 131 16.39 6.36 -10.55
CA CYS A 131 16.53 7.80 -10.59
C CYS A 131 17.91 8.29 -10.10
N HIS A 132 18.41 7.70 -9.01
CA HIS A 132 19.66 8.13 -8.37
C HIS A 132 20.38 6.95 -7.70
N ASP A 133 20.19 5.74 -8.20
CA ASP A 133 20.90 4.52 -7.84
C ASP A 133 20.87 4.16 -6.34
N SER A 134 19.80 4.54 -5.62
CA SER A 134 19.64 4.07 -4.25
C SER A 134 19.36 2.58 -4.23
N LEU A 135 20.17 1.83 -3.45
CA LEU A 135 20.08 0.38 -3.30
C LEU A 135 19.51 -0.01 -1.94
N PHE A 136 18.66 -1.01 -1.95
CA PHE A 136 17.98 -1.48 -0.73
C PHE A 136 18.12 -3.00 -0.57
N ASP A 137 18.37 -3.48 0.65
CA ASP A 137 18.42 -4.90 0.99
C ASP A 137 17.05 -5.41 1.46
N PRO A 138 16.27 -6.09 0.61
CA PRO A 138 14.94 -6.56 0.97
C PRO A 138 14.95 -7.65 2.06
N LYS A 139 16.07 -8.34 2.29
CA LYS A 139 16.21 -9.35 3.34
C LYS A 139 16.39 -8.74 4.72
N ALA A 140 16.86 -7.49 4.78
CA ALA A 140 17.14 -6.75 6.00
C ALA A 140 16.32 -5.44 6.04
N GLU A 141 15.00 -5.55 6.09
CA GLU A 141 14.04 -4.45 6.25
C GLU A 141 14.05 -3.42 5.11
N ALA A 142 14.56 -3.80 3.92
CA ALA A 142 14.84 -2.89 2.81
C ALA A 142 15.68 -1.69 3.25
N LYS A 143 16.67 -1.93 4.14
CA LYS A 143 17.63 -0.89 4.54
C LYS A 143 18.43 -0.42 3.33
N VAL A 144 18.78 0.85 3.35
CA VAL A 144 19.68 1.44 2.36
C VAL A 144 21.06 0.80 2.48
N VAL A 145 21.61 0.34 1.38
CA VAL A 145 22.96 -0.21 1.31
C VAL A 145 23.88 0.68 0.48
N ASP A 146 23.32 1.49 -0.43
CA ASP A 146 24.04 2.50 -1.19
C ASP A 146 23.07 3.58 -1.72
N GLY A 147 23.63 4.70 -2.20
CA GLY A 147 22.88 5.81 -2.80
C GLY A 147 22.31 6.81 -1.81
N PRO A 148 21.60 7.82 -2.32
CA PRO A 148 21.20 9.01 -1.54
C PRO A 148 19.91 8.83 -0.73
N ALA A 149 19.24 7.67 -0.75
CA ALA A 149 18.02 7.47 0.03
C ALA A 149 18.28 7.64 1.53
N PRO A 150 17.56 8.51 2.26
CA PRO A 150 17.85 8.83 3.65
C PRO A 150 17.40 7.74 4.63
N ARG A 151 16.54 6.82 4.22
CA ARG A 151 15.96 5.76 5.08
C ARG A 151 15.50 4.55 4.27
N MET A 152 15.33 3.43 4.97
CA MET A 152 14.79 2.19 4.40
C MET A 152 13.41 2.39 3.75
N LEU A 153 13.04 1.49 2.84
CA LEU A 153 11.67 1.48 2.31
C LEU A 153 10.70 1.02 3.42
N PRO A 154 9.61 1.74 3.65
CA PRO A 154 8.55 1.29 4.53
C PRO A 154 8.07 -0.12 4.20
N ALA A 155 8.10 -1.01 5.20
CA ALA A 155 7.55 -2.35 5.09
C ALA A 155 6.05 -2.34 5.39
N LEU A 156 5.30 -3.19 4.67
CA LEU A 156 3.90 -3.48 4.95
C LEU A 156 3.82 -4.87 5.59
N PRO A 157 3.49 -4.99 6.89
CA PRO A 157 3.40 -6.29 7.56
C PRO A 157 2.35 -7.20 6.91
N LEU A 158 2.69 -8.47 6.78
CA LEU A 158 1.83 -9.49 6.18
C LEU A 158 1.46 -10.58 7.17
N LYS A 159 0.32 -11.23 6.92
CA LYS A 159 -0.11 -12.48 7.56
C LYS A 159 -0.75 -13.42 6.53
N LEU A 160 -0.85 -14.69 6.87
CA LEU A 160 -1.62 -15.65 6.08
C LEU A 160 -3.01 -15.81 6.68
N VAL A 161 -4.02 -15.71 5.83
CA VAL A 161 -5.41 -16.06 6.16
C VAL A 161 -5.92 -16.99 5.07
N GLU A 162 -6.26 -18.20 5.41
CA GLU A 162 -6.71 -19.23 4.45
C GLU A 162 -5.75 -19.42 3.26
N GLY A 163 -4.43 -19.37 3.53
CA GLY A 163 -3.38 -19.51 2.53
C GLY A 163 -3.13 -18.28 1.65
N ARG A 164 -3.86 -17.19 1.85
CA ARG A 164 -3.73 -15.93 1.08
C ARG A 164 -2.88 -14.91 1.83
N LEU A 165 -2.18 -14.08 1.06
CA LEU A 165 -1.41 -12.96 1.59
C LEU A 165 -2.37 -11.82 1.96
N VAL A 166 -2.35 -11.43 3.23
CA VAL A 166 -3.22 -10.40 3.82
C VAL A 166 -2.36 -9.37 4.54
N VAL A 167 -2.72 -8.11 4.43
CA VAL A 167 -2.10 -7.01 5.17
C VAL A 167 -2.38 -7.20 6.67
N ALA A 168 -1.33 -7.19 7.49
CA ALA A 168 -1.41 -7.40 8.94
C ALA A 168 -1.39 -6.10 9.76
N GLY A 169 -1.14 -4.96 9.12
CA GLY A 169 -1.07 -3.65 9.79
C GLY A 169 -0.66 -2.54 8.85
N ALA A 170 -0.50 -1.33 9.37
CA ALA A 170 -0.06 -0.18 8.61
C ALA A 170 1.43 -0.31 8.18
N PHE A 171 1.85 0.51 7.21
CA PHE A 171 3.27 0.67 6.89
C PHE A 171 4.09 1.04 8.13
N THR A 172 5.31 0.54 8.21
CA THR A 172 6.22 0.75 9.34
C THR A 172 6.69 2.21 9.51
N SER A 173 6.54 3.01 8.46
CA SER A 173 6.81 4.45 8.46
C SER A 173 6.09 5.11 7.28
N ARG A 174 6.17 6.45 7.19
CA ARG A 174 5.59 7.23 6.09
C ARG A 174 6.12 6.74 4.73
N VAL A 175 5.21 6.56 3.76
CA VAL A 175 5.54 6.22 2.36
C VAL A 175 6.02 7.47 1.61
N GLY A 176 7.05 7.29 0.76
CA GLY A 176 7.61 8.35 -0.06
C GLY A 176 8.68 9.17 0.65
N PHE A 177 9.04 10.30 0.06
CA PHE A 177 10.09 11.20 0.58
C PHE A 177 9.53 12.19 1.62
N GLU A 178 10.42 12.73 2.44
CA GLU A 178 10.12 13.84 3.34
C GLU A 178 10.47 15.16 2.64
N GLN A 179 9.55 16.13 2.70
CA GLN A 179 9.79 17.50 2.26
C GLN A 179 10.41 18.30 3.40
#